data_63d348dd0bd1d8785809db7928806b38
#
_entry.id   63d348dd0bd1d8785809db7928806b38
#
_cell.length_a   1.000
_cell.length_b   1.000
_cell.length_c   1.000
_cell.angle_alpha   90.00
_cell.angle_beta   90.00
_cell.angle_gamma   90.00
#
_symmetry.space_group_name_H-M   'P 1'
#
loop_
_entity.id
_entity.type
_entity.pdbx_description
1 polymer ?
#
loop_
_entity_poly.entity_id
_entity_poly.type
_entity_poly.pdbx_seq_one_letter_code
_entity_poly.pdbx_strand_id
1 'polypeptide(L)'
;MLKKTLTPLTLIVLLGGVAGVALVLYAWRLPPFSSSVEMTDNAYVRGYVTTMSPQVSGYVVDVPVKDYQEVKQGDILAKVDDRIFRQKLAQANASLDSQKAAFDNSRQQEIAAKANIASGEAAVDGAQASLKQAQLAADRQDSLVRSGAGISSVQEEAQASLDKARAGLSQAKAALEVARQDLQTIIINRGSLQAAVANAEAAVELAKIDLQNTEIHAPKDGKLGEVGVRVGQYVAAGTQLMAVVPHDIWVVANFKETQLAGMEAGQAVSISVDALHRKRLSGKVERFAPAAGSEFAVIKPDNATGNFVKIAQRLGVRISIDPDQPLAAELSPGMSVVVRVDKGKAPESAKTAAK
;
A
#
# COMPACT_ATOMS: atom_id res chain seq x y z
N MET A 1 -8.80 -90.18 11.05
CA MET A 1 -8.35 -88.93 11.65
C MET A 1 -6.84 -88.91 11.81
N LEU A 2 -6.05 -88.40 10.84
CA LEU A 2 -4.61 -88.34 10.97
C LEU A 2 -4.19 -87.06 11.71
N LYS A 3 -3.82 -87.19 12.98
CA LYS A 3 -3.03 -86.22 13.67
C LYS A 3 -1.58 -86.27 13.11
N LYS A 4 -1.27 -85.51 12.11
CA LYS A 4 0.11 -85.25 11.69
C LYS A 4 0.78 -84.33 12.76
N THR A 5 1.53 -84.95 13.67
CA THR A 5 2.42 -84.29 14.59
C THR A 5 3.51 -83.62 13.72
N LEU A 6 3.61 -82.29 13.72
CA LEU A 6 4.69 -81.57 13.10
C LEU A 6 6.02 -82.06 13.72
N THR A 7 6.89 -82.63 12.94
CA THR A 7 8.23 -82.99 13.41
C THR A 7 9.05 -81.70 13.71
N PRO A 8 9.94 -81.69 14.69
CA PRO A 8 10.72 -80.51 15.06
C PRO A 8 11.48 -79.89 13.88
N LEU A 9 11.85 -80.73 12.91
CA LEU A 9 12.53 -80.32 11.70
C LEU A 9 11.63 -79.47 10.78
N THR A 10 10.35 -79.84 10.64
CA THR A 10 9.40 -79.06 9.82
C THR A 10 9.05 -77.71 10.50
N LEU A 11 9.08 -77.63 11.82
CA LEU A 11 8.90 -76.36 12.56
C LEU A 11 10.08 -75.41 12.36
N ILE A 12 11.31 -75.94 12.35
CA ILE A 12 12.53 -75.13 12.10
C ILE A 12 12.53 -74.56 10.67
N VAL A 13 12.17 -75.38 9.67
CA VAL A 13 12.09 -74.90 8.26
C VAL A 13 10.98 -73.89 8.08
N LEU A 14 9.83 -74.03 8.72
CA LEU A 14 8.74 -73.08 8.66
C LEU A 14 9.09 -71.75 9.35
N LEU A 15 9.77 -71.82 10.51
CA LEU A 15 10.30 -70.63 11.19
C LEU A 15 11.33 -69.90 10.35
N GLY A 16 12.26 -70.62 9.71
CA GLY A 16 13.25 -70.07 8.81
C GLY A 16 12.61 -69.41 7.58
N GLY A 17 11.56 -70.01 7.03
CA GLY A 17 10.79 -69.41 5.90
C GLY A 17 10.07 -68.13 6.29
N VAL A 18 9.38 -68.14 7.46
CA VAL A 18 8.74 -66.92 7.99
C VAL A 18 9.74 -65.81 8.29
N ALA A 19 10.89 -66.17 8.91
CA ALA A 19 11.94 -65.20 9.18
C ALA A 19 12.53 -64.61 7.86
N GLY A 20 12.71 -65.42 6.83
CA GLY A 20 13.18 -65.00 5.51
C GLY A 20 12.18 -64.05 4.85
N VAL A 21 10.88 -64.37 4.86
CA VAL A 21 9.82 -63.51 4.36
C VAL A 21 9.75 -62.18 5.16
N ALA A 22 9.81 -62.25 6.48
CA ALA A 22 9.84 -61.08 7.35
C ALA A 22 11.03 -60.18 7.07
N LEU A 23 12.22 -60.78 6.79
CA LEU A 23 13.43 -60.04 6.46
C LEU A 23 13.35 -59.35 5.07
N VAL A 24 12.74 -60.00 4.09
CA VAL A 24 12.47 -59.43 2.77
C VAL A 24 11.44 -58.27 2.89
N LEU A 25 10.34 -58.48 3.62
CA LEU A 25 9.34 -57.45 3.87
C LEU A 25 9.95 -56.23 4.62
N TYR A 26 10.84 -56.49 5.59
CA TYR A 26 11.58 -55.43 6.31
C TYR A 26 12.54 -54.69 5.39
N ALA A 27 13.38 -55.41 4.62
CA ALA A 27 14.35 -54.80 3.72
C ALA A 27 13.72 -53.96 2.62
N TRP A 28 12.57 -54.35 2.13
CA TRP A 28 11.83 -53.66 1.07
C TRP A 28 10.75 -52.71 1.60
N ARG A 29 10.68 -52.55 2.93
CA ARG A 29 9.69 -51.68 3.60
C ARG A 29 8.23 -51.95 3.15
N LEU A 30 7.92 -53.18 2.88
CA LEU A 30 6.54 -53.61 2.57
C LEU A 30 5.71 -53.79 3.84
N PRO A 31 4.36 -53.71 3.80
CA PRO A 31 3.52 -53.94 4.98
C PRO A 31 3.83 -55.30 5.61
N PRO A 32 3.92 -55.39 6.94
CA PRO A 32 3.63 -54.38 7.98
C PRO A 32 4.75 -53.43 8.36
N PHE A 33 5.90 -53.47 7.68
CA PHE A 33 7.11 -52.63 7.96
C PHE A 33 7.16 -51.34 7.15
N SER A 34 6.06 -50.87 6.61
CA SER A 34 5.98 -49.60 5.91
C SER A 34 6.31 -48.43 6.87
N SER A 35 7.27 -47.59 6.53
CA SER A 35 7.58 -46.39 7.32
C SER A 35 6.50 -45.34 7.15
N SER A 36 5.98 -44.82 8.27
CA SER A 36 5.09 -43.66 8.26
C SER A 36 5.83 -42.33 7.96
N VAL A 37 7.16 -42.40 7.87
CA VAL A 37 7.99 -41.21 7.67
C VAL A 37 8.40 -41.10 6.20
N GLU A 38 7.96 -40.00 5.56
CA GLU A 38 8.39 -39.62 4.23
C GLU A 38 9.57 -38.64 4.29
N MET A 39 10.54 -38.83 3.41
CA MET A 39 11.75 -38.02 3.38
C MET A 39 12.01 -37.46 1.97
N THR A 40 12.48 -36.23 1.93
CA THR A 40 13.04 -35.61 0.71
C THR A 40 14.31 -34.84 1.04
N ASP A 41 15.28 -34.93 0.14
CA ASP A 41 16.52 -34.15 0.09
C ASP A 41 16.39 -32.92 -0.85
N ASN A 42 15.34 -32.91 -1.66
CA ASN A 42 15.03 -31.75 -2.51
C ASN A 42 14.23 -30.71 -1.72
N ALA A 43 14.90 -30.08 -0.76
CA ALA A 43 14.30 -29.07 0.09
C ALA A 43 15.30 -27.94 0.38
N TYR A 44 14.77 -26.71 0.40
CA TYR A 44 15.57 -25.51 0.57
C TYR A 44 14.91 -24.54 1.55
N VAL A 45 15.73 -23.85 2.34
CA VAL A 45 15.30 -22.70 3.10
C VAL A 45 14.93 -21.57 2.13
N ARG A 46 13.80 -20.97 2.31
CA ARG A 46 13.30 -19.81 1.55
C ARG A 46 13.00 -18.65 2.49
N GLY A 47 13.09 -17.45 1.97
CA GLY A 47 12.75 -16.21 2.64
C GLY A 47 12.46 -15.14 1.61
N TYR A 48 11.84 -14.07 2.06
CA TYR A 48 11.68 -12.90 1.20
C TYR A 48 13.02 -12.19 1.09
N VAL A 49 13.48 -11.96 -0.13
CA VAL A 49 14.64 -11.11 -0.41
C VAL A 49 14.12 -9.84 -1.05
N THR A 50 14.21 -8.72 -0.33
CA THR A 50 13.73 -7.43 -0.80
C THR A 50 14.89 -6.64 -1.38
N THR A 51 14.89 -6.40 -2.67
CA THR A 51 15.89 -5.54 -3.33
C THR A 51 15.58 -4.08 -3.06
N MET A 52 16.57 -3.33 -2.62
CA MET A 52 16.46 -1.89 -2.35
C MET A 52 16.98 -1.11 -3.55
N SER A 53 16.16 -0.17 -4.00
CA SER A 53 16.49 0.73 -5.10
C SER A 53 16.03 2.15 -4.79
N PRO A 54 16.74 3.20 -5.24
CA PRO A 54 16.32 4.58 -5.05
C PRO A 54 15.12 4.89 -5.94
N GLN A 55 14.26 5.78 -5.49
CA GLN A 55 13.16 6.33 -6.29
C GLN A 55 13.59 7.60 -7.05
N VAL A 56 14.68 8.23 -6.60
CA VAL A 56 15.25 9.44 -7.21
C VAL A 56 16.66 9.18 -7.72
N SER A 57 17.07 9.91 -8.76
CA SER A 57 18.40 9.79 -9.34
C SER A 57 19.33 10.84 -8.75
N GLY A 58 20.61 10.48 -8.54
CA GLY A 58 21.62 11.39 -8.03
C GLY A 58 22.92 10.70 -7.65
N TYR A 59 23.86 11.46 -7.10
CA TYR A 59 25.09 10.91 -6.55
C TYR A 59 24.88 10.42 -5.12
N VAL A 60 25.41 9.26 -4.79
CA VAL A 60 25.38 8.74 -3.42
C VAL A 60 26.41 9.49 -2.57
N VAL A 61 25.95 10.11 -1.50
CA VAL A 61 26.79 10.91 -0.59
C VAL A 61 27.18 10.16 0.66
N ASP A 62 26.38 9.17 1.07
CA ASP A 62 26.67 8.36 2.27
C ASP A 62 26.09 6.94 2.14
N VAL A 63 26.82 5.97 2.70
CA VAL A 63 26.41 4.56 2.82
C VAL A 63 26.84 4.10 4.21
N PRO A 64 25.99 4.31 5.24
CA PRO A 64 26.36 4.07 6.65
C PRO A 64 26.41 2.58 7.03
N VAL A 65 26.00 1.69 6.13
CA VAL A 65 25.90 0.24 6.37
C VAL A 65 27.00 -0.54 5.68
N LYS A 66 27.25 -1.76 6.17
CA LYS A 66 28.25 -2.69 5.65
C LYS A 66 27.60 -3.96 5.14
N ASP A 67 28.35 -4.72 4.32
CA ASP A 67 27.92 -6.03 3.86
C ASP A 67 27.55 -6.93 5.05
N TYR A 68 26.44 -7.64 4.92
CA TYR A 68 25.92 -8.63 5.88
C TYR A 68 25.58 -8.08 7.27
N GLN A 69 25.46 -6.78 7.42
CA GLN A 69 25.07 -6.12 8.67
C GLN A 69 23.57 -6.36 8.98
N GLU A 70 23.24 -6.52 10.26
CA GLU A 70 21.85 -6.48 10.71
C GLU A 70 21.34 -5.05 10.75
N VAL A 71 20.13 -4.86 10.25
CA VAL A 71 19.43 -3.57 10.19
C VAL A 71 18.01 -3.70 10.73
N LYS A 72 17.51 -2.62 11.31
CA LYS A 72 16.13 -2.48 11.77
C LYS A 72 15.31 -1.71 10.77
N GLN A 73 14.00 -1.89 10.82
CA GLN A 73 13.06 -1.10 10.04
C GLN A 73 13.28 0.39 10.31
N GLY A 74 13.44 1.17 9.24
CA GLY A 74 13.69 2.61 9.30
C GLY A 74 15.17 3.00 9.32
N ASP A 75 16.11 2.07 9.50
CA ASP A 75 17.54 2.38 9.40
C ASP A 75 17.89 2.91 8.01
N ILE A 76 18.76 3.92 7.95
CA ILE A 76 19.23 4.50 6.71
C ILE A 76 20.27 3.57 6.08
N LEU A 77 20.01 3.14 4.84
CA LEU A 77 20.88 2.24 4.08
C LEU A 77 21.81 3.00 3.15
N ALA A 78 21.31 4.07 2.53
CA ALA A 78 22.07 4.94 1.64
C ALA A 78 21.41 6.31 1.58
N LYS A 79 22.23 7.36 1.29
CA LYS A 79 21.74 8.73 1.02
C LYS A 79 22.21 9.20 -0.34
N VAL A 80 21.25 9.74 -1.10
CA VAL A 80 21.50 10.45 -2.35
C VAL A 80 21.65 11.95 -2.07
N ASP A 81 22.39 12.70 -2.88
CA ASP A 81 22.55 14.15 -2.75
C ASP A 81 21.21 14.86 -2.77
N ASP A 82 20.83 15.45 -1.66
CA ASP A 82 19.53 16.06 -1.41
C ASP A 82 19.47 17.57 -1.73
N ARG A 83 20.62 18.20 -2.08
CA ARG A 83 20.71 19.65 -2.26
C ARG A 83 19.70 20.17 -3.29
N ILE A 84 19.54 19.48 -4.40
CA ILE A 84 18.58 19.88 -5.45
C ILE A 84 17.13 19.71 -4.94
N PHE A 85 16.84 18.66 -4.20
CA PHE A 85 15.51 18.36 -3.67
C PHE A 85 15.12 19.36 -2.57
N ARG A 86 16.06 19.77 -1.71
CA ARG A 86 15.85 20.85 -0.74
C ARG A 86 15.53 22.18 -1.42
N GLN A 87 16.22 22.52 -2.52
CA GLN A 87 15.92 23.74 -3.28
C GLN A 87 14.55 23.66 -3.97
N LYS A 88 14.17 22.51 -4.52
CA LYS A 88 12.81 22.30 -5.07
C LYS A 88 11.74 22.48 -4.01
N LEU A 89 11.94 21.93 -2.80
CA LEU A 89 11.02 22.12 -1.69
C LEU A 89 10.94 23.59 -1.26
N ALA A 90 12.06 24.30 -1.17
CA ALA A 90 12.08 25.73 -0.86
C ALA A 90 11.33 26.55 -1.92
N GLN A 91 11.51 26.23 -3.20
CA GLN A 91 10.80 26.88 -4.30
C GLN A 91 9.28 26.61 -4.24
N ALA A 92 8.87 25.36 -3.95
CA ALA A 92 7.46 25.00 -3.81
C ALA A 92 6.81 25.75 -2.64
N ASN A 93 7.51 25.86 -1.49
CA ASN A 93 7.03 26.64 -0.34
C ASN A 93 6.86 28.12 -0.69
N ALA A 94 7.84 28.73 -1.35
CA ALA A 94 7.73 30.15 -1.76
C ALA A 94 6.55 30.36 -2.74
N SER A 95 6.29 29.42 -3.63
CA SER A 95 5.11 29.45 -4.50
C SER A 95 3.81 29.36 -3.70
N LEU A 96 3.74 28.46 -2.73
CA LEU A 96 2.59 28.33 -1.83
C LEU A 96 2.31 29.63 -1.05
N ASP A 97 3.35 30.22 -0.48
CA ASP A 97 3.24 31.49 0.25
C ASP A 97 2.71 32.63 -0.66
N SER A 98 3.15 32.66 -1.92
CA SER A 98 2.64 33.62 -2.92
C SER A 98 1.14 33.41 -3.21
N GLN A 99 0.70 32.14 -3.36
CA GLN A 99 -0.72 31.86 -3.59
C GLN A 99 -1.58 32.17 -2.35
N LYS A 100 -1.08 31.88 -1.16
CA LYS A 100 -1.73 32.25 0.10
C LYS A 100 -1.91 33.76 0.24
N ALA A 101 -0.86 34.54 -0.09
CA ALA A 101 -0.94 35.98 -0.05
C ALA A 101 -1.97 36.54 -1.07
N ALA A 102 -2.05 35.94 -2.27
CA ALA A 102 -3.07 36.31 -3.26
C ALA A 102 -4.50 35.99 -2.76
N PHE A 103 -4.67 34.83 -2.14
CA PHE A 103 -5.96 34.43 -1.54
C PHE A 103 -6.36 35.35 -0.39
N ASP A 104 -5.43 35.71 0.50
CA ASP A 104 -5.69 36.65 1.60
C ASP A 104 -6.02 38.04 1.08
N ASN A 105 -5.34 38.52 0.03
CA ASN A 105 -5.68 39.78 -0.63
C ASN A 105 -7.11 39.77 -1.20
N SER A 106 -7.54 38.67 -1.79
CA SER A 106 -8.92 38.53 -2.28
C SER A 106 -9.97 38.64 -1.15
N ARG A 107 -9.61 38.22 0.07
CA ARG A 107 -10.47 38.38 1.26
C ARG A 107 -10.64 39.86 1.61
N GLN A 108 -9.57 40.68 1.51
CA GLN A 108 -9.68 42.12 1.72
C GLN A 108 -10.56 42.79 0.66
N GLN A 109 -10.44 42.35 -0.61
CA GLN A 109 -11.33 42.82 -1.68
C GLN A 109 -12.80 42.46 -1.43
N GLU A 110 -13.10 41.25 -0.91
CA GLU A 110 -14.44 40.85 -0.52
C GLU A 110 -15.02 41.79 0.60
N ILE A 111 -14.20 42.13 1.60
CA ILE A 111 -14.59 43.01 2.70
C ILE A 111 -14.91 44.42 2.14
N ALA A 112 -14.06 44.94 1.26
CA ALA A 112 -14.25 46.23 0.61
C ALA A 112 -15.54 46.24 -0.25
N ALA A 113 -15.80 45.21 -1.05
CA ALA A 113 -17.00 45.08 -1.85
C ALA A 113 -18.27 45.02 -0.98
N LYS A 114 -18.24 44.34 0.15
CA LYS A 114 -19.36 44.35 1.13
C LYS A 114 -19.64 45.75 1.69
N ALA A 115 -18.58 46.50 1.98
CA ALA A 115 -18.72 47.88 2.43
C ALA A 115 -19.36 48.80 1.32
N ASN A 116 -18.96 48.58 0.06
CA ASN A 116 -19.56 49.28 -1.09
C ASN A 116 -21.07 48.97 -1.24
N ILE A 117 -21.46 47.68 -1.04
CA ILE A 117 -22.87 47.29 -1.04
C ILE A 117 -23.65 48.04 0.08
N ALA A 118 -23.12 48.07 1.30
CA ALA A 118 -23.74 48.78 2.42
C ALA A 118 -23.91 50.31 2.11
N SER A 119 -22.93 50.93 1.46
CA SER A 119 -23.01 52.28 0.98
C SER A 119 -24.10 52.46 -0.10
N GLY A 120 -24.17 51.51 -1.03
CA GLY A 120 -25.23 51.47 -2.06
C GLY A 120 -26.62 51.31 -1.50
N GLU A 121 -26.79 50.48 -0.48
CA GLU A 121 -28.08 50.33 0.25
C GLU A 121 -28.51 51.62 0.93
N ALA A 122 -27.61 52.31 1.61
CA ALA A 122 -27.88 53.61 2.19
C ALA A 122 -28.24 54.68 1.14
N ALA A 123 -27.64 54.64 -0.05
CA ALA A 123 -27.98 55.52 -1.17
C ALA A 123 -29.39 55.25 -1.72
N VAL A 124 -29.80 53.99 -1.81
CA VAL A 124 -31.16 53.57 -2.19
C VAL A 124 -32.17 54.07 -1.17
N ASP A 125 -31.89 53.91 0.13
CA ASP A 125 -32.77 54.40 1.20
C ASP A 125 -32.93 55.91 1.16
N GLY A 126 -31.85 56.69 0.91
CA GLY A 126 -31.88 58.13 0.71
C GLY A 126 -32.71 58.55 -0.49
N ALA A 127 -32.52 57.87 -1.64
CA ALA A 127 -33.32 58.11 -2.85
C ALA A 127 -34.80 57.75 -2.66
N GLN A 128 -35.10 56.73 -1.88
CA GLN A 128 -36.47 56.31 -1.56
C GLN A 128 -37.19 57.35 -0.66
N ALA A 129 -36.49 57.92 0.32
CA ALA A 129 -36.97 58.99 1.14
C ALA A 129 -37.27 60.26 0.30
N SER A 130 -36.37 60.61 -0.62
CA SER A 130 -36.57 61.73 -1.57
C SER A 130 -37.76 61.51 -2.49
N LEU A 131 -37.96 60.31 -3.02
CA LEU A 131 -39.12 59.95 -3.81
C LEU A 131 -40.40 60.09 -3.01
N LYS A 132 -40.46 59.62 -1.77
CA LYS A 132 -41.62 59.75 -0.91
C LYS A 132 -41.94 61.19 -0.63
N GLN A 133 -41.00 62.09 -0.41
CA GLN A 133 -41.17 63.49 -0.24
C GLN A 133 -41.76 64.16 -1.49
N ALA A 134 -41.19 63.87 -2.68
CA ALA A 134 -41.64 64.39 -3.95
C ALA A 134 -43.05 63.91 -4.29
N GLN A 135 -43.39 62.65 -3.97
CA GLN A 135 -44.74 62.10 -4.16
C GLN A 135 -45.81 62.85 -3.33
N LEU A 136 -45.52 63.06 -2.04
CA LEU A 136 -46.40 63.80 -1.12
C LEU A 136 -46.58 65.27 -1.56
N ALA A 137 -45.56 65.89 -2.13
CA ALA A 137 -45.63 67.24 -2.69
C ALA A 137 -46.51 67.29 -3.95
N ALA A 138 -46.29 66.35 -4.87
CA ALA A 138 -47.12 66.25 -6.12
C ALA A 138 -48.60 65.97 -5.80
N ASP A 139 -48.87 64.99 -4.90
CA ASP A 139 -50.25 64.67 -4.48
C ASP A 139 -50.98 65.88 -3.84
N ARG A 140 -50.26 66.67 -3.07
CA ARG A 140 -50.80 67.93 -2.46
C ARG A 140 -51.13 68.96 -3.54
N GLN A 141 -50.24 69.23 -4.49
CA GLN A 141 -50.46 70.18 -5.56
C GLN A 141 -51.59 69.75 -6.48
N ASP A 142 -51.68 68.47 -6.80
CA ASP A 142 -52.74 67.86 -7.56
C ASP A 142 -54.12 68.06 -6.88
N SER A 143 -54.20 67.91 -5.58
CA SER A 143 -55.42 68.18 -4.77
C SER A 143 -55.79 69.65 -4.76
N LEU A 144 -54.82 70.55 -4.68
CA LEU A 144 -55.11 72.02 -4.71
C LEU A 144 -55.63 72.50 -6.08
N VAL A 145 -55.07 72.00 -7.18
CA VAL A 145 -55.49 72.27 -8.52
C VAL A 145 -56.95 71.77 -8.74
N ARG A 146 -57.23 70.54 -8.32
CA ARG A 146 -58.57 69.95 -8.38
C ARG A 146 -59.61 70.72 -7.58
N SER A 147 -59.25 71.34 -6.48
CA SER A 147 -60.15 72.22 -5.69
C SER A 147 -60.25 73.64 -6.21
N GLY A 148 -59.58 73.97 -7.30
CA GLY A 148 -59.56 75.32 -7.88
C GLY A 148 -58.69 76.35 -7.15
N ALA A 149 -57.87 75.93 -6.14
CA ALA A 149 -57.04 76.81 -5.37
C ALA A 149 -55.53 76.72 -5.78
N GLY A 150 -55.17 75.85 -6.76
CA GLY A 150 -53.80 75.64 -7.21
C GLY A 150 -53.45 76.33 -8.51
N ILE A 151 -52.12 76.52 -8.79
CA ILE A 151 -51.56 77.08 -10.00
C ILE A 151 -50.98 75.91 -10.83
N SER A 152 -51.35 75.79 -12.13
CA SER A 152 -50.94 74.67 -13.03
C SER A 152 -49.45 74.58 -13.18
N SER A 153 -48.66 75.67 -13.28
CA SER A 153 -47.21 75.64 -13.39
C SER A 153 -46.52 75.04 -12.14
N VAL A 154 -47.12 75.24 -10.95
CA VAL A 154 -46.56 74.66 -9.70
C VAL A 154 -46.82 73.15 -9.63
N GLN A 155 -48.00 72.70 -10.20
CA GLN A 155 -48.30 71.29 -10.32
C GLN A 155 -47.31 70.59 -11.29
N GLU A 156 -47.03 71.22 -12.47
CA GLU A 156 -46.14 70.71 -13.48
C GLU A 156 -44.71 70.62 -12.90
N GLU A 157 -44.24 71.62 -12.11
CA GLU A 157 -42.95 71.59 -11.42
C GLU A 157 -42.89 70.47 -10.37
N ALA A 158 -43.93 70.26 -9.58
CA ALA A 158 -43.99 69.16 -8.60
C ALA A 158 -43.96 67.78 -9.29
N GLN A 159 -44.68 67.66 -10.44
CA GLN A 159 -44.67 66.43 -11.24
C GLN A 159 -43.23 66.15 -11.82
N ALA A 160 -42.59 67.17 -12.39
CA ALA A 160 -41.24 67.04 -12.89
C ALA A 160 -40.23 66.64 -11.76
N SER A 161 -40.46 67.20 -10.55
CA SER A 161 -39.62 66.81 -9.37
C SER A 161 -39.87 65.37 -8.97
N LEU A 162 -41.12 64.89 -9.03
CA LEU A 162 -41.46 63.48 -8.77
C LEU A 162 -40.76 62.55 -9.78
N ASP A 163 -40.84 62.90 -11.07
CA ASP A 163 -40.21 62.07 -12.11
C ASP A 163 -38.67 62.05 -12.00
N LYS A 164 -38.08 63.19 -11.61
CA LYS A 164 -36.63 63.24 -11.27
C LYS A 164 -36.26 62.33 -10.07
N ALA A 165 -37.09 62.35 -9.03
CA ALA A 165 -36.88 61.52 -7.86
C ALA A 165 -37.04 60.01 -8.19
N ARG A 166 -37.99 59.64 -9.06
CA ARG A 166 -38.13 58.26 -9.56
C ARG A 166 -36.90 57.80 -10.35
N ALA A 167 -36.41 58.65 -11.25
CA ALA A 167 -35.19 58.37 -12.00
C ALA A 167 -33.98 58.20 -11.07
N GLY A 168 -33.87 59.05 -10.04
CA GLY A 168 -32.79 58.95 -9.02
C GLY A 168 -32.84 57.64 -8.25
N LEU A 169 -34.04 57.18 -7.85
CA LEU A 169 -34.17 55.88 -7.18
C LEU A 169 -33.80 54.72 -8.12
N SER A 170 -34.22 54.79 -9.40
CA SER A 170 -33.84 53.78 -10.39
C SER A 170 -32.32 53.70 -10.58
N GLN A 171 -31.65 54.87 -10.65
CA GLN A 171 -30.21 54.96 -10.75
C GLN A 171 -29.53 54.37 -9.52
N ALA A 172 -29.96 54.68 -8.29
CA ALA A 172 -29.39 54.17 -7.06
C ALA A 172 -29.53 52.64 -6.97
N LYS A 173 -30.70 52.08 -7.37
CA LYS A 173 -30.92 50.65 -7.44
C LYS A 173 -29.99 49.95 -8.45
N ALA A 174 -29.82 50.52 -9.63
CA ALA A 174 -28.92 49.98 -10.64
C ALA A 174 -27.46 49.99 -10.16
N ALA A 175 -27.02 51.05 -9.46
CA ALA A 175 -25.70 51.12 -8.89
C ALA A 175 -25.47 50.06 -7.78
N LEU A 176 -26.47 49.82 -6.93
CA LEU A 176 -26.44 48.75 -5.93
C LEU A 176 -26.34 47.37 -6.58
N GLU A 177 -27.07 47.15 -7.66
CA GLU A 177 -27.01 45.86 -8.36
C GLU A 177 -25.63 45.61 -8.99
N VAL A 178 -25.00 46.64 -9.57
CA VAL A 178 -23.59 46.56 -10.04
C VAL A 178 -22.66 46.17 -8.90
N ALA A 179 -22.79 46.83 -7.74
CA ALA A 179 -21.93 46.50 -6.57
C ALA A 179 -22.13 45.04 -6.09
N ARG A 180 -23.35 44.51 -6.18
CA ARG A 180 -23.63 43.09 -5.87
C ARG A 180 -23.01 42.15 -6.88
N GLN A 181 -23.06 42.49 -8.17
CA GLN A 181 -22.38 41.68 -9.21
C GLN A 181 -20.87 41.69 -9.06
N ASP A 182 -20.31 42.84 -8.68
CA ASP A 182 -18.86 42.94 -8.37
C ASP A 182 -18.45 42.01 -7.21
N LEU A 183 -19.24 41.99 -6.12
CA LEU A 183 -19.02 41.04 -5.02
C LEU A 183 -19.08 39.60 -5.50
N GLN A 184 -20.08 39.25 -6.32
CA GLN A 184 -20.19 37.89 -6.86
C GLN A 184 -18.97 37.50 -7.70
N THR A 185 -18.45 38.41 -8.49
CA THR A 185 -17.23 38.22 -9.27
C THR A 185 -16.01 37.95 -8.36
N ILE A 186 -15.89 38.71 -7.27
CA ILE A 186 -14.82 38.53 -6.28
C ILE A 186 -14.93 37.15 -5.60
N ILE A 187 -16.14 36.71 -5.23
CA ILE A 187 -16.40 35.40 -4.62
C ILE A 187 -15.99 34.28 -5.57
N ILE A 188 -16.36 34.35 -6.84
CA ILE A 188 -15.99 33.36 -7.85
C ILE A 188 -14.46 33.32 -8.02
N ASN A 189 -13.82 34.47 -8.15
CA ASN A 189 -12.36 34.59 -8.28
C ASN A 189 -11.65 34.01 -7.05
N ARG A 190 -12.20 34.25 -5.86
CA ARG A 190 -11.68 33.68 -4.61
C ARG A 190 -11.70 32.16 -4.60
N GLY A 191 -12.75 31.51 -5.15
CA GLY A 191 -12.79 30.08 -5.36
C GLY A 191 -11.64 29.56 -6.23
N SER A 192 -11.33 30.29 -7.30
CA SER A 192 -10.18 29.99 -8.17
C SER A 192 -8.84 30.12 -7.43
N LEU A 193 -8.66 31.17 -6.62
CA LEU A 193 -7.45 31.35 -5.80
C LEU A 193 -7.31 30.27 -4.73
N GLN A 194 -8.40 29.83 -4.12
CA GLN A 194 -8.41 28.71 -3.18
C GLN A 194 -7.94 27.41 -3.84
N ALA A 195 -8.38 27.14 -5.06
CA ALA A 195 -7.91 26.00 -5.85
C ALA A 195 -6.42 26.12 -6.19
N ALA A 196 -5.93 27.33 -6.47
CA ALA A 196 -4.51 27.59 -6.69
C ALA A 196 -3.66 27.33 -5.43
N VAL A 197 -4.14 27.69 -4.24
CA VAL A 197 -3.49 27.33 -2.96
C VAL A 197 -3.42 25.83 -2.80
N ALA A 198 -4.52 25.10 -3.01
CA ALA A 198 -4.54 23.63 -2.91
C ALA A 198 -3.56 22.96 -3.88
N ASN A 199 -3.45 23.47 -5.11
CA ASN A 199 -2.47 22.97 -6.07
C ASN A 199 -1.02 23.24 -5.61
N ALA A 200 -0.75 24.38 -5.02
CA ALA A 200 0.59 24.71 -4.50
C ALA A 200 0.91 23.85 -3.25
N GLU A 201 -0.06 23.55 -2.40
CA GLU A 201 0.11 22.62 -1.27
C GLU A 201 0.45 21.20 -1.75
N ALA A 202 -0.22 20.72 -2.78
CA ALA A 202 0.09 19.44 -3.40
C ALA A 202 1.51 19.42 -4.00
N ALA A 203 1.96 20.52 -4.60
CA ALA A 203 3.32 20.65 -5.11
C ALA A 203 4.39 20.63 -3.99
N VAL A 204 4.11 21.24 -2.84
CA VAL A 204 4.97 21.16 -1.66
C VAL A 204 5.06 19.73 -1.15
N GLU A 205 3.93 19.00 -1.07
CA GLU A 205 3.92 17.62 -0.60
C GLU A 205 4.71 16.70 -1.55
N LEU A 206 4.56 16.88 -2.86
CA LEU A 206 5.37 16.15 -3.84
C LEU A 206 6.87 16.41 -3.65
N ALA A 207 7.28 17.68 -3.47
CA ALA A 207 8.68 18.03 -3.23
C ALA A 207 9.24 17.46 -1.91
N LYS A 208 8.39 17.32 -0.87
CA LYS A 208 8.75 16.63 0.39
C LYS A 208 8.98 15.15 0.17
N ILE A 209 8.08 14.49 -0.57
CA ILE A 209 8.23 13.07 -0.90
C ILE A 209 9.52 12.83 -1.68
N ASP A 210 9.82 13.68 -2.69
CA ASP A 210 11.07 13.60 -3.44
C ASP A 210 12.30 13.75 -2.53
N LEU A 211 12.24 14.68 -1.57
CA LEU A 211 13.32 14.88 -0.60
C LEU A 211 13.45 13.66 0.34
N GLN A 212 12.35 13.10 0.83
CA GLN A 212 12.37 11.88 1.65
C GLN A 212 12.97 10.69 0.88
N ASN A 213 12.65 10.57 -0.40
CA ASN A 213 13.18 9.52 -1.26
C ASN A 213 14.68 9.60 -1.53
N THR A 214 15.35 10.68 -1.10
CA THR A 214 16.82 10.76 -1.11
C THR A 214 17.47 9.91 -0.02
N GLU A 215 16.73 9.56 1.02
CA GLU A 215 17.16 8.64 2.06
C GLU A 215 16.49 7.28 1.84
N ILE A 216 17.31 6.26 1.59
CA ILE A 216 16.84 4.89 1.39
C ILE A 216 16.85 4.18 2.74
N HIS A 217 15.66 3.80 3.21
CA HIS A 217 15.47 3.14 4.50
C HIS A 217 15.16 1.66 4.37
N ALA A 218 15.54 0.88 5.39
CA ALA A 218 15.17 -0.53 5.50
C ALA A 218 13.65 -0.66 5.71
N PRO A 219 12.92 -1.46 4.89
CA PRO A 219 11.48 -1.63 5.01
C PRO A 219 11.06 -2.54 6.17
N LYS A 220 11.97 -3.41 6.63
CA LYS A 220 11.78 -4.38 7.72
C LYS A 220 13.10 -4.69 8.39
N ASP A 221 13.02 -5.25 9.60
CA ASP A 221 14.17 -5.85 10.28
C ASP A 221 14.72 -7.01 9.44
N GLY A 222 16.03 -7.12 9.39
CA GLY A 222 16.66 -8.18 8.63
C GLY A 222 18.17 -8.01 8.49
N LYS A 223 18.77 -8.86 7.69
CA LYS A 223 20.21 -8.84 7.39
C LYS A 223 20.42 -8.36 5.96
N LEU A 224 21.37 -7.45 5.77
CA LEU A 224 21.77 -7.00 4.43
C LEU A 224 22.49 -8.12 3.67
N GLY A 225 22.30 -8.15 2.36
CA GLY A 225 23.16 -8.84 1.44
C GLY A 225 24.46 -8.06 1.19
N GLU A 226 25.04 -8.24 0.00
CA GLU A 226 26.15 -7.42 -0.46
C GLU A 226 25.67 -6.01 -0.80
N VAL A 227 26.42 -5.00 -0.36
CA VAL A 227 26.18 -3.58 -0.63
C VAL A 227 26.85 -3.24 -1.97
N GLY A 228 26.05 -3.20 -3.04
CA GLY A 228 26.52 -2.98 -4.41
C GLY A 228 26.82 -1.51 -4.75
N VAL A 229 26.55 -0.58 -3.86
CA VAL A 229 26.69 0.87 -4.10
C VAL A 229 27.86 1.45 -3.29
N ARG A 230 28.50 2.51 -3.84
CA ARG A 230 29.62 3.22 -3.19
C ARG A 230 29.36 4.72 -3.17
N VAL A 231 29.94 5.39 -2.16
CA VAL A 231 29.92 6.85 -2.07
C VAL A 231 30.58 7.46 -3.32
N GLY A 232 29.95 8.49 -3.89
CA GLY A 232 30.37 9.14 -5.13
C GLY A 232 29.83 8.49 -6.41
N GLN A 233 29.17 7.34 -6.31
CA GLN A 233 28.55 6.67 -7.45
C GLN A 233 27.25 7.38 -7.83
N TYR A 234 27.01 7.55 -9.15
CA TYR A 234 25.72 8.00 -9.66
C TYR A 234 24.75 6.83 -9.76
N VAL A 235 23.55 7.00 -9.22
CA VAL A 235 22.47 5.99 -9.26
C VAL A 235 21.24 6.59 -9.93
N ALA A 236 20.59 5.78 -10.77
CA ALA A 236 19.31 6.13 -11.37
C ALA A 236 18.16 5.48 -10.56
N ALA A 237 16.95 6.03 -10.69
CA ALA A 237 15.76 5.41 -10.11
C ALA A 237 15.63 3.95 -10.59
N GLY A 238 15.38 3.01 -9.66
CA GLY A 238 15.27 1.59 -9.95
C GLY A 238 16.62 0.82 -9.99
N THR A 239 17.78 1.48 -9.86
CA THR A 239 19.08 0.79 -9.75
C THR A 239 19.12 -0.03 -8.48
N GLN A 240 19.43 -1.32 -8.56
CA GLN A 240 19.60 -2.15 -7.37
C GLN A 240 20.83 -1.71 -6.58
N LEU A 241 20.66 -1.34 -5.32
CA LEU A 241 21.72 -0.93 -4.41
C LEU A 241 22.20 -2.07 -3.54
N MET A 242 21.29 -2.75 -2.89
CA MET A 242 21.51 -3.87 -1.97
C MET A 242 20.20 -4.66 -1.79
N ALA A 243 20.25 -5.72 -1.02
CA ALA A 243 19.07 -6.48 -0.67
C ALA A 243 18.95 -6.63 0.85
N VAL A 244 17.72 -6.58 1.36
CA VAL A 244 17.38 -6.89 2.76
C VAL A 244 16.73 -8.26 2.79
N VAL A 245 17.24 -9.15 3.65
CA VAL A 245 16.72 -10.49 3.91
C VAL A 245 16.09 -10.48 5.30
N PRO A 246 14.76 -10.41 5.40
CA PRO A 246 14.05 -10.48 6.68
C PRO A 246 14.25 -11.84 7.36
N HIS A 247 14.02 -11.89 8.68
CA HIS A 247 14.09 -13.12 9.46
C HIS A 247 12.93 -14.09 9.20
N ASP A 248 11.91 -13.67 8.42
CA ASP A 248 10.78 -14.51 8.02
C ASP A 248 11.22 -15.56 7.02
N ILE A 249 11.59 -16.75 7.52
CA ILE A 249 12.06 -17.87 6.71
C ILE A 249 11.14 -19.08 6.86
N TRP A 250 11.09 -19.89 5.82
CA TRP A 250 10.39 -21.17 5.79
C TRP A 250 11.17 -22.18 4.95
N VAL A 251 10.75 -23.43 4.97
CA VAL A 251 11.32 -24.46 4.11
C VAL A 251 10.32 -24.82 3.00
N VAL A 252 10.83 -24.95 1.79
CA VAL A 252 10.07 -25.53 0.67
C VAL A 252 10.70 -26.88 0.36
N ALA A 253 9.92 -27.94 0.58
CA ALA A 253 10.33 -29.33 0.35
C ALA A 253 9.54 -29.91 -0.83
N ASN A 254 10.24 -30.39 -1.85
CA ASN A 254 9.64 -30.95 -3.05
C ASN A 254 9.53 -32.46 -2.90
N PHE A 255 8.34 -32.95 -2.56
CA PHE A 255 8.04 -34.38 -2.47
C PHE A 255 7.54 -34.93 -3.82
N LYS A 256 7.80 -36.21 -4.08
CA LYS A 256 7.16 -36.91 -5.20
C LYS A 256 5.65 -37.04 -4.91
N GLU A 257 4.84 -36.98 -5.95
CA GLU A 257 3.38 -37.17 -5.85
C GLU A 257 2.98 -38.41 -5.05
N THR A 258 3.74 -39.51 -5.23
CA THR A 258 3.51 -40.79 -4.52
C THR A 258 3.76 -40.71 -3.00
N GLN A 259 4.52 -39.71 -2.54
CA GLN A 259 4.85 -39.51 -1.12
C GLN A 259 3.81 -38.65 -0.38
N LEU A 260 2.98 -37.92 -1.12
CA LEU A 260 2.00 -37.00 -0.56
C LEU A 260 0.76 -37.70 -0.01
N ALA A 261 0.51 -38.95 -0.37
CA ALA A 261 -0.63 -39.71 0.13
C ALA A 261 -0.60 -39.81 1.67
N GLY A 262 -1.64 -39.25 2.32
CA GLY A 262 -1.74 -39.20 3.78
C GLY A 262 -0.90 -38.10 4.44
N MET A 263 -0.33 -37.17 3.68
CA MET A 263 0.33 -35.96 4.20
C MET A 263 -0.72 -34.86 4.35
N GLU A 264 -0.78 -34.24 5.53
CA GLU A 264 -1.77 -33.22 5.90
C GLU A 264 -1.11 -32.00 6.51
N ALA A 265 -1.75 -30.83 6.36
CA ALA A 265 -1.31 -29.63 7.04
C ALA A 265 -1.36 -29.80 8.57
N GLY A 266 -0.36 -29.26 9.28
CA GLY A 266 -0.21 -29.40 10.73
C GLY A 266 0.60 -30.62 11.17
N GLN A 267 0.97 -31.53 10.28
CA GLN A 267 1.85 -32.67 10.63
C GLN A 267 3.25 -32.21 11.03
N ALA A 268 3.83 -32.89 12.00
CA ALA A 268 5.16 -32.61 12.52
C ALA A 268 6.25 -32.96 11.49
N VAL A 269 7.21 -32.07 11.37
CA VAL A 269 8.31 -32.17 10.43
C VAL A 269 9.64 -32.05 11.17
N SER A 270 10.59 -32.92 10.83
CA SER A 270 11.99 -32.81 11.23
C SER A 270 12.81 -32.32 10.05
N ILE A 271 13.48 -31.20 10.22
CA ILE A 271 14.32 -30.52 9.22
C ILE A 271 15.78 -30.70 9.63
N SER A 272 16.60 -31.33 8.82
CA SER A 272 18.02 -31.48 9.04
C SER A 272 18.77 -30.54 8.11
N VAL A 273 19.58 -29.63 8.67
CA VAL A 273 20.30 -28.59 7.91
C VAL A 273 21.72 -29.04 7.64
N ASP A 274 22.10 -29.14 6.38
CA ASP A 274 23.41 -29.66 5.99
C ASP A 274 24.55 -28.75 6.44
N ALA A 275 24.39 -27.43 6.32
CA ALA A 275 25.38 -26.43 6.74
C ALA A 275 25.60 -26.38 8.27
N LEU A 276 24.67 -26.88 9.09
CA LEU A 276 24.75 -26.90 10.55
C LEU A 276 25.10 -28.31 11.09
N HIS A 277 25.99 -29.01 10.43
CA HIS A 277 26.42 -30.38 10.84
C HIS A 277 25.22 -31.33 11.01
N ARG A 278 24.21 -31.23 10.16
CA ARG A 278 22.95 -32.02 10.21
C ARG A 278 22.18 -31.90 11.53
N LYS A 279 22.35 -30.79 12.25
CA LYS A 279 21.49 -30.48 13.38
C LYS A 279 20.02 -30.44 12.93
N ARG A 280 19.13 -30.84 13.83
CA ARG A 280 17.70 -30.96 13.52
C ARG A 280 16.94 -29.79 14.09
N LEU A 281 16.00 -29.30 13.29
CA LEU A 281 14.98 -28.33 13.65
C LEU A 281 13.62 -29.02 13.53
N SER A 282 12.66 -28.60 14.34
CA SER A 282 11.27 -28.97 14.23
C SER A 282 10.47 -27.92 13.45
N GLY A 283 9.41 -28.38 12.81
CA GLY A 283 8.50 -27.55 12.07
C GLY A 283 7.20 -28.29 11.78
N LYS A 284 6.30 -27.64 11.05
CA LYS A 284 5.00 -28.20 10.69
C LYS A 284 4.73 -28.00 9.21
N VAL A 285 4.04 -28.95 8.60
CA VAL A 285 3.50 -28.76 7.25
C VAL A 285 2.49 -27.61 7.30
N GLU A 286 2.76 -26.55 6.55
CA GLU A 286 1.89 -25.37 6.50
C GLU A 286 0.84 -25.50 5.37
N ARG A 287 1.31 -25.73 4.17
CA ARG A 287 0.45 -25.83 2.97
C ARG A 287 1.16 -26.54 1.82
N PHE A 288 0.36 -27.00 0.87
CA PHE A 288 0.81 -27.66 -0.35
C PHE A 288 0.75 -26.69 -1.54
N ALA A 289 1.66 -26.86 -2.49
CA ALA A 289 1.57 -26.17 -3.77
C ALA A 289 0.32 -26.62 -4.53
N PRO A 290 -0.40 -25.71 -5.21
CA PRO A 290 -1.62 -26.01 -5.93
C PRO A 290 -1.39 -26.83 -7.22
N ALA A 291 -0.13 -26.86 -7.72
CA ALA A 291 0.25 -27.60 -8.93
C ALA A 291 1.68 -28.11 -8.83
N ALA A 292 2.04 -29.06 -9.69
CA ALA A 292 3.39 -29.57 -9.81
C ALA A 292 4.35 -28.48 -10.32
N GLY A 293 5.63 -28.57 -9.95
CA GLY A 293 6.65 -27.59 -10.35
C GLY A 293 6.79 -27.45 -11.88
N SER A 294 6.50 -28.50 -12.65
CA SER A 294 6.49 -28.49 -14.11
C SER A 294 5.45 -27.53 -14.70
N GLU A 295 4.31 -27.31 -14.03
CA GLU A 295 3.27 -26.38 -14.51
C GLU A 295 3.69 -24.91 -14.40
N PHE A 296 4.61 -24.59 -13.47
CA PHE A 296 5.14 -23.24 -13.30
C PHE A 296 6.45 -23.01 -14.08
N ALA A 297 6.94 -24.03 -14.81
CA ALA A 297 8.15 -23.88 -15.61
C ALA A 297 7.89 -23.04 -16.87
N VAL A 298 8.84 -22.13 -17.18
CA VAL A 298 8.78 -21.29 -18.39
C VAL A 298 8.84 -22.13 -19.66
N ILE A 299 9.60 -23.24 -19.63
CA ILE A 299 9.67 -24.24 -20.70
C ILE A 299 8.98 -25.50 -20.20
N LYS A 300 7.78 -25.77 -20.69
CA LYS A 300 7.06 -26.99 -20.36
C LYS A 300 7.73 -28.18 -21.05
N PRO A 301 7.98 -29.28 -20.33
CA PRO A 301 8.48 -30.50 -20.96
C PRO A 301 7.38 -31.05 -21.87
N ASP A 302 7.61 -31.03 -23.19
CA ASP A 302 6.72 -31.63 -24.20
C ASP A 302 7.26 -32.99 -24.63
N ASN A 303 6.42 -34.02 -24.57
CA ASN A 303 6.73 -35.35 -25.04
C ASN A 303 6.27 -35.52 -26.50
N ALA A 304 6.89 -34.75 -27.44
CA ALA A 304 6.55 -34.75 -28.87
C ALA A 304 6.90 -36.07 -29.57
N THR A 305 7.53 -37.05 -28.94
CA THR A 305 8.08 -38.26 -29.60
C THR A 305 7.22 -39.53 -29.45
N GLY A 306 5.99 -39.42 -28.91
CA GLY A 306 5.04 -40.54 -28.91
C GLY A 306 5.24 -41.67 -27.87
N ASN A 307 6.35 -41.70 -27.14
CA ASN A 307 6.57 -42.61 -26.01
C ASN A 307 6.26 -41.94 -24.70
N PHE A 308 5.11 -42.23 -24.14
CA PHE A 308 4.72 -41.73 -22.80
C PHE A 308 5.42 -42.52 -21.71
N VAL A 309 6.32 -41.88 -20.97
CA VAL A 309 6.89 -42.41 -19.72
C VAL A 309 6.31 -41.65 -18.56
N LYS A 310 5.56 -42.35 -17.68
CA LYS A 310 5.01 -41.76 -16.46
C LYS A 310 6.15 -41.47 -15.48
N ILE A 311 6.52 -40.21 -15.37
CA ILE A 311 7.49 -39.71 -14.37
C ILE A 311 6.73 -39.12 -13.21
N ALA A 312 7.01 -39.56 -11.96
CA ALA A 312 6.39 -38.99 -10.78
C ALA A 312 6.76 -37.50 -10.65
N GLN A 313 5.74 -36.63 -10.70
CA GLN A 313 5.90 -35.21 -10.56
C GLN A 313 6.28 -34.85 -9.12
N ARG A 314 6.91 -33.67 -8.91
CA ARG A 314 7.20 -33.14 -7.59
C ARG A 314 6.27 -31.98 -7.26
N LEU A 315 5.70 -32.01 -6.07
CA LEU A 315 4.89 -30.93 -5.51
C LEU A 315 5.63 -30.29 -4.36
N GLY A 316 5.62 -28.96 -4.33
CA GLY A 316 6.20 -28.19 -3.25
C GLY A 316 5.32 -28.22 -2.00
N VAL A 317 5.91 -28.52 -0.85
CA VAL A 317 5.27 -28.44 0.46
C VAL A 317 5.97 -27.34 1.24
N ARG A 318 5.21 -26.33 1.65
CA ARG A 318 5.70 -25.26 2.53
C ARG A 318 5.64 -25.76 3.97
N ILE A 319 6.74 -25.57 4.66
CA ILE A 319 6.93 -26.01 6.05
C ILE A 319 7.31 -24.79 6.86
N SER A 320 6.56 -24.50 7.90
CA SER A 320 6.90 -23.50 8.89
C SER A 320 7.91 -24.09 9.87
N ILE A 321 8.87 -23.26 10.28
CA ILE A 321 9.83 -23.61 11.32
C ILE A 321 9.19 -23.21 12.65
N ASP A 322 9.21 -24.10 13.65
CA ASP A 322 8.66 -23.77 14.96
C ASP A 322 9.43 -22.61 15.59
N PRO A 323 8.78 -21.65 16.23
CA PRO A 323 9.42 -20.52 16.91
C PRO A 323 10.31 -21.03 18.06
N ASP A 324 11.15 -20.15 18.58
CA ASP A 324 11.99 -20.37 19.77
C ASP A 324 13.09 -21.43 19.64
N GLN A 325 13.53 -21.71 18.41
CA GLN A 325 14.69 -22.59 18.18
C GLN A 325 15.94 -21.73 17.92
N PRO A 326 16.99 -21.80 18.76
CA PRO A 326 18.20 -20.97 18.57
C PRO A 326 18.85 -21.13 17.19
N LEU A 327 18.76 -22.34 16.63
CA LEU A 327 19.30 -22.67 15.31
C LEU A 327 18.53 -22.02 14.14
N ALA A 328 17.29 -21.57 14.36
CA ALA A 328 16.51 -20.92 13.31
C ALA A 328 17.16 -19.59 12.88
N ALA A 329 17.80 -18.88 13.80
CA ALA A 329 18.50 -17.62 13.51
C ALA A 329 19.76 -17.80 12.64
N GLU A 330 20.32 -19.02 12.59
CA GLU A 330 21.49 -19.35 11.76
C GLU A 330 21.11 -19.71 10.32
N LEU A 331 19.81 -19.87 10.02
CA LEU A 331 19.34 -20.23 8.69
C LEU A 331 19.38 -19.04 7.75
N SER A 332 19.81 -19.31 6.52
CA SER A 332 19.78 -18.33 5.43
C SER A 332 19.01 -18.88 4.23
N PRO A 333 18.23 -18.08 3.53
CA PRO A 333 17.58 -18.49 2.28
C PRO A 333 18.61 -19.07 1.30
N GLY A 334 18.24 -20.18 0.67
CA GLY A 334 19.13 -20.91 -0.25
C GLY A 334 19.85 -22.11 0.37
N MET A 335 19.89 -22.25 1.70
CA MET A 335 20.48 -23.42 2.35
C MET A 335 19.71 -24.70 1.99
N SER A 336 20.43 -25.78 1.70
CA SER A 336 19.89 -27.11 1.46
C SER A 336 19.56 -27.80 2.78
N VAL A 337 18.43 -28.48 2.83
CA VAL A 337 17.96 -29.21 4.00
C VAL A 337 17.37 -30.55 3.61
N VAL A 338 17.39 -31.49 4.54
CA VAL A 338 16.70 -32.77 4.41
C VAL A 338 15.47 -32.74 5.31
N VAL A 339 14.31 -32.97 4.70
CA VAL A 339 13.00 -32.90 5.37
C VAL A 339 12.45 -34.31 5.59
N ARG A 340 11.96 -34.57 6.79
CA ARG A 340 11.24 -35.79 7.17
C ARG A 340 9.88 -35.43 7.76
N VAL A 341 8.80 -35.93 7.15
CA VAL A 341 7.41 -35.74 7.61
C VAL A 341 6.92 -37.06 8.18
N ASP A 342 6.43 -37.04 9.43
CA ASP A 342 5.85 -38.20 10.08
C ASP A 342 4.32 -38.19 9.87
N LYS A 343 3.85 -39.03 8.95
CA LYS A 343 2.41 -39.20 8.63
C LYS A 343 1.64 -39.98 9.70
N GLY A 344 2.36 -40.67 10.61
CA GLY A 344 1.75 -41.47 11.70
C GLY A 344 1.30 -40.61 12.89
N LYS A 345 1.76 -39.36 13.00
CA LYS A 345 1.30 -38.42 14.02
C LYS A 345 0.16 -37.57 13.48
N ALA A 346 -1.01 -37.69 14.14
CA ALA A 346 -2.14 -36.80 13.82
C ALA A 346 -1.74 -35.33 13.94
N PRO A 347 -2.22 -34.46 13.04
CA PRO A 347 -1.94 -33.03 13.11
C PRO A 347 -2.42 -32.46 14.45
N GLU A 348 -1.63 -31.57 15.04
CA GLU A 348 -1.92 -30.98 16.36
C GLU A 348 -3.22 -30.18 16.37
N SER A 349 -3.68 -29.68 15.21
CA SER A 349 -4.97 -29.04 15.02
C SER A 349 -6.18 -29.97 15.24
N ALA A 350 -6.04 -31.28 15.02
CA ALA A 350 -7.09 -32.23 15.27
C ALA A 350 -7.34 -32.52 16.79
N LYS A 351 -6.35 -32.22 17.65
CA LYS A 351 -6.48 -32.38 19.09
C LYS A 351 -7.25 -31.25 19.78
N THR A 352 -7.33 -30.08 19.14
CA THR A 352 -8.07 -28.91 19.69
C THR A 352 -9.53 -28.92 19.30
N ALA A 353 -9.92 -29.62 18.24
CA ALA A 353 -11.33 -29.75 17.81
C ALA A 353 -12.09 -30.94 18.49
N ALA A 354 -11.39 -31.75 19.29
CA ALA A 354 -11.94 -32.91 20.00
C ALA A 354 -12.04 -32.74 21.55
N LYS A 355 -12.00 -31.48 22.03
CA LYS A 355 -12.25 -31.14 23.45
C LYS A 355 -13.44 -30.24 23.62
#